data_7549c1149844a418ad18460222b53722
#
_entry.id   7549c1149844a418ad18460222b53722
#
_cell.length_a   1.000
_cell.length_b   1.000
_cell.length_c   1.000
_cell.angle_alpha   90.00
_cell.angle_beta   90.00
_cell.angle_gamma   90.00
#
_symmetry.space_group_name_H-M   'P 1'
#
loop_
_entity.id
_entity.type
_entity.pdbx_description
1 polymer ?
#
loop_
_entity_poly.entity_id
_entity_poly.type
_entity_poly.pdbx_seq_one_letter_code
_entity_poly.pdbx_strand_id
1 'polypeptide(L)'
;MIFYSLVFNPYEVNTYIVAANDGQCAIIDPACCSPDEQAVLKNFIADKGLRPEWLVNTHGHFDHVIGNFFVCQTWRDIKTAAHRDDLFLMENVYRQGEIFGFSVEQPPTPAVFLKDGDTVTFGNDGFLKIYHIPGHSPGSIVLHSAEQNRVIVGDVMFRTSVGRTDLPGGDYDLLIDGIEKKLMTLPPDTAVLPGHGPETSINRERKFNPFLKNKKTT
;
A
#
# COMPACT_ATOMS: atom_id res chain seq x y z
N MET A 1 15.54 -0.14 -9.81
CA MET A 1 14.82 -0.53 -8.56
C MET A 1 14.45 -2.01 -8.56
N ILE A 2 14.37 -2.65 -7.39
CA ILE A 2 13.93 -4.04 -7.18
C ILE A 2 12.70 -4.04 -6.25
N PHE A 3 11.68 -4.81 -6.60
CA PHE A 3 10.47 -4.98 -5.80
C PHE A 3 10.48 -6.35 -5.12
N TYR A 4 10.31 -6.36 -3.82
CA TYR A 4 10.13 -7.57 -3.01
C TYR A 4 8.75 -7.55 -2.34
N SER A 5 8.18 -8.71 -2.09
CA SER A 5 6.94 -8.88 -1.33
C SER A 5 7.14 -9.89 -0.23
N LEU A 6 6.65 -9.57 0.96
CA LEU A 6 6.50 -10.47 2.09
C LEU A 6 5.02 -10.47 2.50
N VAL A 7 4.50 -11.63 2.89
CA VAL A 7 3.11 -11.75 3.33
C VAL A 7 3.08 -11.89 4.83
N PHE A 8 2.25 -11.07 5.50
CA PHE A 8 2.15 -11.04 6.95
C PHE A 8 0.71 -11.05 7.43
N ASN A 9 0.54 -11.37 8.69
CA ASN A 9 -0.68 -11.48 9.47
C ASN A 9 -1.72 -12.46 8.90
N PRO A 10 -2.75 -12.84 9.67
CA PRO A 10 -3.79 -13.78 9.21
C PRO A 10 -4.67 -13.28 8.06
N TYR A 11 -4.58 -11.98 7.71
CA TYR A 11 -5.26 -11.43 6.54
C TYR A 11 -4.42 -11.52 5.27
N GLU A 12 -3.20 -12.08 5.35
CA GLU A 12 -2.28 -12.29 4.22
C GLU A 12 -1.98 -10.97 3.46
N VAL A 13 -1.67 -9.90 4.23
CA VAL A 13 -1.30 -8.60 3.67
C VAL A 13 0.07 -8.67 3.00
N ASN A 14 0.16 -8.18 1.79
CA ASN A 14 1.40 -8.01 1.04
C ASN A 14 2.13 -6.74 1.52
N THR A 15 3.19 -6.90 2.29
CA THR A 15 4.15 -5.83 2.58
C THR A 15 5.16 -5.76 1.45
N TYR A 16 5.30 -4.60 0.81
CA TYR A 16 6.27 -4.41 -0.26
C TYR A 16 7.53 -3.69 0.24
N ILE A 17 8.69 -4.15 -0.21
CA ILE A 17 9.96 -3.45 -0.07
C ILE A 17 10.44 -3.07 -1.47
N VAL A 18 10.53 -1.78 -1.74
CA VAL A 18 11.06 -1.26 -3.02
C VAL A 18 12.44 -0.70 -2.78
N ALA A 19 13.44 -1.32 -3.38
CA ALA A 19 14.84 -0.98 -3.17
C ALA A 19 15.45 -0.29 -4.40
N ALA A 20 16.16 0.81 -4.16
CA ALA A 20 17.03 1.47 -5.11
C ALA A 20 18.33 0.67 -5.30
N ASN A 21 19.07 0.95 -6.38
CA ASN A 21 20.30 0.22 -6.71
C ASN A 21 21.43 0.41 -5.69
N ASP A 22 21.40 1.49 -4.90
CA ASP A 22 22.33 1.75 -3.81
C ASP A 22 21.93 1.10 -2.49
N GLY A 23 20.80 0.38 -2.44
CA GLY A 23 20.28 -0.33 -1.27
C GLY A 23 19.39 0.51 -0.35
N GLN A 24 19.17 1.79 -0.59
CA GLN A 24 18.12 2.53 0.11
C GLN A 24 16.74 2.04 -0.34
N CYS A 25 15.77 1.99 0.56
CA CYS A 25 14.48 1.40 0.23
C CYS A 25 13.29 2.08 0.92
N ALA A 26 12.12 1.86 0.35
CA ALA A 26 10.83 2.15 0.96
C ALA A 26 10.16 0.84 1.41
N ILE A 27 9.61 0.81 2.63
CA ILE A 27 8.74 -0.24 3.16
C ILE A 27 7.30 0.27 3.00
N ILE A 28 6.46 -0.52 2.34
CA ILE A 28 5.08 -0.14 2.05
C ILE A 28 4.15 -1.14 2.74
N ASP A 29 3.22 -0.63 3.52
CA ASP A 29 2.25 -1.38 4.31
C ASP A 29 2.89 -2.46 5.18
N PRO A 30 3.74 -2.11 6.17
CA PRO A 30 4.33 -3.10 7.06
C PRO A 30 3.25 -3.74 7.93
N ALA A 31 2.90 -4.97 7.61
CA ALA A 31 1.78 -5.70 8.19
C ALA A 31 2.18 -6.76 9.23
N CYS A 32 3.46 -6.80 9.62
CA CYS A 32 4.00 -7.76 10.58
C CYS A 32 3.43 -7.53 11.99
N CYS A 33 2.59 -8.45 12.47
CA CYS A 33 1.84 -8.30 13.72
C CYS A 33 2.41 -9.10 14.90
N SER A 34 3.31 -10.06 14.66
CA SER A 34 3.90 -10.90 15.69
C SER A 34 5.42 -10.72 15.79
N PRO A 35 6.06 -11.06 16.92
CA PRO A 35 7.51 -11.04 17.04
C PRO A 35 8.25 -11.86 15.97
N ASP A 36 7.69 -12.99 15.56
CA ASP A 36 8.26 -13.84 14.52
C ASP A 36 8.21 -13.15 13.15
N GLU A 37 7.06 -12.54 12.79
CA GLU A 37 6.91 -11.79 11.55
C GLU A 37 7.79 -10.53 11.52
N GLN A 38 7.90 -9.84 12.66
CA GLN A 38 8.81 -8.70 12.83
C GLN A 38 10.27 -9.11 12.63
N ALA A 39 10.66 -10.28 13.16
CA ALA A 39 11.99 -10.83 12.91
C ALA A 39 12.20 -11.18 11.44
N VAL A 40 11.20 -11.75 10.76
CA VAL A 40 11.27 -12.02 9.30
C VAL A 40 11.53 -10.75 8.51
N LEU A 41 10.77 -9.67 8.75
CA LEU A 41 10.98 -8.40 8.06
C LEU A 41 12.37 -7.82 8.34
N LYS A 42 12.78 -7.78 9.61
CA LYS A 42 14.08 -7.25 10.02
C LYS A 42 15.25 -8.02 9.42
N ASN A 43 15.19 -9.35 9.46
CA ASN A 43 16.22 -10.22 8.89
C ASN A 43 16.28 -10.08 7.36
N PHE A 44 15.12 -10.02 6.69
CA PHE A 44 15.07 -9.82 5.24
C PHE A 44 15.80 -8.51 4.83
N ILE A 45 15.53 -7.41 5.52
CA ILE A 45 16.18 -6.11 5.28
C ILE A 45 17.71 -6.23 5.48
N ALA A 46 18.13 -6.90 6.58
CA ALA A 46 19.56 -7.08 6.89
C ALA A 46 20.25 -7.98 5.87
N ASP A 47 19.68 -9.14 5.54
CA ASP A 47 20.24 -10.13 4.61
C ASP A 47 20.40 -9.57 3.19
N LYS A 48 19.51 -8.65 2.79
CA LYS A 48 19.59 -7.95 1.50
C LYS A 48 20.50 -6.73 1.54
N GLY A 49 21.03 -6.35 2.70
CA GLY A 49 21.85 -5.15 2.88
C GLY A 49 21.08 -3.85 2.62
N LEU A 50 19.76 -3.87 2.87
CA LEU A 50 18.90 -2.72 2.60
C LEU A 50 18.91 -1.71 3.75
N ARG A 51 18.62 -0.46 3.42
CA ARG A 51 18.54 0.66 4.37
C ARG A 51 17.19 1.37 4.19
N PRO A 52 16.20 1.10 5.05
CA PRO A 52 14.90 1.76 4.99
C PRO A 52 15.01 3.28 5.18
N GLU A 53 14.51 4.03 4.20
CA GLU A 53 14.41 5.48 4.21
C GLU A 53 12.97 5.95 4.39
N TRP A 54 12.02 5.19 3.83
CA TRP A 54 10.60 5.48 3.90
C TRP A 54 9.77 4.31 4.42
N LEU A 55 8.78 4.64 5.25
CA LEU A 55 7.59 3.84 5.49
C LEU A 55 6.42 4.57 4.85
N VAL A 56 5.72 3.92 3.93
CA VAL A 56 4.56 4.50 3.26
C VAL A 56 3.36 3.59 3.44
N ASN A 57 2.22 4.12 3.88
CA ASN A 57 0.97 3.38 3.89
C ASN A 57 0.12 3.74 2.69
N THR A 58 -0.39 2.73 1.99
CA THR A 58 -1.35 2.90 0.92
C THR A 58 -2.67 3.42 1.44
N HIS A 59 -3.05 3.00 2.67
CA HIS A 59 -4.24 3.45 3.39
C HIS A 59 -4.13 3.15 4.89
N GLY A 60 -5.12 3.58 5.67
CA GLY A 60 -5.08 3.58 7.14
C GLY A 60 -5.77 2.42 7.84
N HIS A 61 -6.14 1.31 7.17
CA HIS A 61 -6.73 0.15 7.85
C HIS A 61 -5.69 -0.58 8.71
N PHE A 62 -6.17 -1.15 9.83
CA PHE A 62 -5.30 -1.66 10.89
C PHE A 62 -4.33 -2.74 10.40
N ASP A 63 -4.77 -3.62 9.53
CA ASP A 63 -3.99 -4.75 9.02
C ASP A 63 -2.82 -4.33 8.11
N HIS A 64 -2.89 -3.13 7.50
CA HIS A 64 -1.81 -2.52 6.73
C HIS A 64 -0.85 -1.67 7.57
N VAL A 65 -1.28 -1.21 8.74
CA VAL A 65 -0.48 -0.31 9.59
C VAL A 65 -0.01 -0.94 10.90
N ILE A 66 -0.41 -2.18 11.18
CA ILE A 66 -0.13 -2.88 12.44
C ILE A 66 1.37 -3.00 12.75
N GLY A 67 2.23 -3.08 11.73
CA GLY A 67 3.68 -3.13 11.87
C GLY A 67 4.36 -1.76 11.91
N ASN A 68 3.63 -0.66 11.72
CA ASN A 68 4.23 0.69 11.66
C ASN A 68 5.03 1.04 12.90
N PHE A 69 4.48 0.76 14.09
CA PHE A 69 5.16 1.05 15.35
C PHE A 69 6.51 0.32 15.42
N PHE A 70 6.52 -0.99 15.14
CA PHE A 70 7.74 -1.80 15.10
C PHE A 70 8.77 -1.24 14.11
N VAL A 71 8.35 -0.89 12.90
CA VAL A 71 9.23 -0.33 11.86
C VAL A 71 9.85 0.98 12.33
N CYS A 72 9.06 1.89 12.90
CA CYS A 72 9.55 3.16 13.42
C CYS A 72 10.49 3.00 14.64
N GLN A 73 10.28 2.00 15.48
CA GLN A 73 11.20 1.70 16.59
C GLN A 73 12.51 1.08 16.13
N THR A 74 12.46 0.26 15.06
CA THR A 74 13.63 -0.44 14.52
C THR A 74 14.52 0.48 13.69
N TRP A 75 13.94 1.33 12.85
CA TRP A 75 14.64 2.29 11.98
C TRP A 75 14.21 3.72 12.34
N ARG A 76 14.85 4.30 13.37
CA ARG A 76 14.42 5.55 14.01
C ARG A 76 14.43 6.77 13.09
N ASP A 77 15.27 6.78 12.06
CA ASP A 77 15.38 7.88 11.10
C ASP A 77 14.46 7.71 9.89
N ILE A 78 13.61 6.67 9.88
CA ILE A 78 12.69 6.40 8.79
C ILE A 78 11.63 7.50 8.66
N LYS A 79 11.44 8.00 7.46
CA LYS A 79 10.38 8.97 7.16
C LYS A 79 9.05 8.23 6.98
N THR A 80 8.00 8.69 7.63
CA THR A 80 6.67 8.08 7.54
C THR A 80 5.74 8.92 6.67
N ALA A 81 4.98 8.26 5.79
CA ALA A 81 4.07 8.93 4.87
C ALA A 81 2.76 8.16 4.66
N ALA A 82 1.66 8.91 4.55
CA ALA A 82 0.33 8.42 4.19
C ALA A 82 -0.51 9.57 3.61
N HIS A 83 -1.71 9.32 3.14
CA HIS A 83 -2.65 10.38 2.78
C HIS A 83 -3.34 10.94 4.04
N ARG A 84 -3.58 12.27 4.05
CA ARG A 84 -4.16 12.95 5.22
C ARG A 84 -5.57 12.46 5.57
N ASP A 85 -6.35 12.11 4.56
CA ASP A 85 -7.76 11.74 4.74
C ASP A 85 -7.94 10.39 5.47
N ASP A 86 -6.86 9.59 5.61
CA ASP A 86 -6.86 8.37 6.41
C ASP A 86 -6.29 8.53 7.83
N LEU A 87 -5.93 9.75 8.21
CA LEU A 87 -5.37 10.00 9.55
C LEU A 87 -6.32 9.53 10.66
N PHE A 88 -7.64 9.74 10.50
CA PHE A 88 -8.63 9.28 11.49
C PHE A 88 -8.66 7.77 11.67
N LEU A 89 -8.35 6.98 10.61
CA LEU A 89 -8.21 5.53 10.70
C LEU A 89 -6.95 5.16 11.48
N MET A 90 -5.82 5.80 11.17
CA MET A 90 -4.55 5.55 11.84
C MET A 90 -4.56 5.97 13.32
N GLU A 91 -5.26 7.05 13.67
CA GLU A 91 -5.45 7.50 15.05
C GLU A 91 -6.32 6.55 15.88
N ASN A 92 -7.18 5.78 15.23
CA ASN A 92 -8.09 4.81 15.86
C ASN A 92 -7.71 3.35 15.56
N VAL A 93 -6.47 3.09 15.13
CA VAL A 93 -6.03 1.77 14.70
C VAL A 93 -6.14 0.71 15.81
N TYR A 94 -5.91 1.08 17.07
CA TYR A 94 -6.06 0.17 18.21
C TYR A 94 -7.50 -0.33 18.35
N ARG A 95 -8.52 0.54 18.16
CA ARG A 95 -9.95 0.16 18.21
C ARG A 95 -10.32 -0.74 17.04
N GLN A 96 -9.79 -0.45 15.85
CA GLN A 96 -9.98 -1.33 14.69
C GLN A 96 -9.41 -2.73 15.02
N GLY A 97 -8.16 -2.79 15.50
CA GLY A 97 -7.53 -4.05 15.90
C GLY A 97 -8.36 -4.83 16.94
N GLU A 98 -8.84 -4.17 18.00
CA GLU A 98 -9.67 -4.79 19.05
C GLU A 98 -10.93 -5.47 18.48
N ILE A 99 -11.62 -4.84 17.53
CA ILE A 99 -12.81 -5.41 16.86
C ILE A 99 -12.47 -6.74 16.18
N PHE A 100 -11.26 -6.88 15.65
CA PHE A 100 -10.79 -8.08 14.95
C PHE A 100 -9.91 -8.99 15.82
N GLY A 101 -9.79 -8.71 17.13
CA GLY A 101 -9.05 -9.54 18.08
C GLY A 101 -7.54 -9.34 18.07
N PHE A 102 -7.05 -8.21 17.55
CA PHE A 102 -5.63 -7.84 17.54
C PHE A 102 -5.31 -6.78 18.59
N SER A 103 -4.15 -6.93 19.23
CA SER A 103 -3.54 -5.84 19.99
C SER A 103 -2.61 -5.06 19.05
N VAL A 104 -2.96 -3.81 18.77
CA VAL A 104 -2.20 -2.94 17.88
C VAL A 104 -1.59 -1.81 18.67
N GLU A 105 -0.27 -1.65 18.59
CA GLU A 105 0.42 -0.50 19.16
C GLU A 105 0.16 0.73 18.29
N GLN A 106 -0.14 1.87 18.94
CA GLN A 106 -0.42 3.12 18.23
C GLN A 106 0.82 3.58 17.46
N PRO A 107 0.79 3.63 16.12
CA PRO A 107 1.89 4.14 15.34
C PRO A 107 2.04 5.65 15.50
N PRO A 108 3.22 6.23 15.26
CA PRO A 108 3.36 7.67 15.20
C PRO A 108 2.54 8.25 14.05
N THR A 109 2.08 9.49 14.22
CA THR A 109 1.45 10.24 13.13
C THR A 109 2.42 10.35 11.95
N PRO A 110 1.96 10.13 10.70
CA PRO A 110 2.81 10.29 9.52
C PRO A 110 3.45 11.69 9.46
N ALA A 111 4.76 11.72 9.22
CA ALA A 111 5.52 12.99 9.13
C ALA A 111 5.23 13.74 7.82
N VAL A 112 4.84 13.00 6.76
CA VAL A 112 4.55 13.54 5.44
C VAL A 112 3.15 13.10 5.00
N PHE A 113 2.35 14.04 4.52
CA PHE A 113 1.06 13.74 3.90
C PHE A 113 1.18 13.84 2.38
N LEU A 114 1.05 12.69 1.73
CA LEU A 114 1.12 12.55 0.27
C LEU A 114 -0.22 12.92 -0.38
N LYS A 115 -0.15 13.51 -1.56
CA LYS A 115 -1.29 13.91 -2.39
C LYS A 115 -1.17 13.32 -3.79
N ASP A 116 -2.25 13.42 -4.54
CA ASP A 116 -2.25 13.06 -5.96
C ASP A 116 -1.17 13.84 -6.74
N GLY A 117 -0.36 13.12 -7.49
CA GLY A 117 0.74 13.68 -8.28
C GLY A 117 2.06 13.85 -7.54
N ASP A 118 2.11 13.71 -6.21
CA ASP A 118 3.35 13.71 -5.43
C ASP A 118 4.25 12.53 -5.82
N THR A 119 5.48 12.58 -5.32
CA THR A 119 6.47 11.51 -5.54
C THR A 119 7.17 11.15 -4.24
N VAL A 120 7.47 9.87 -4.08
CA VAL A 120 8.38 9.37 -3.05
C VAL A 120 9.69 9.00 -3.73
N THR A 121 10.77 9.66 -3.32
CA THR A 121 12.12 9.41 -3.83
C THR A 121 13.02 8.88 -2.73
N PHE A 122 13.87 7.90 -3.03
CA PHE A 122 14.81 7.30 -2.10
C PHE A 122 16.04 6.77 -2.85
N GLY A 123 17.17 6.79 -2.19
CA GLY A 123 18.43 6.40 -2.83
C GLY A 123 18.72 7.20 -4.09
N ASN A 124 19.48 6.58 -5.00
CA ASN A 124 19.94 7.25 -6.22
C ASN A 124 19.00 7.11 -7.43
N ASP A 125 18.06 6.16 -7.41
CA ASP A 125 17.13 5.88 -8.52
C ASP A 125 15.73 5.46 -8.05
N GLY A 126 15.45 5.51 -6.74
CA GLY A 126 14.13 5.24 -6.20
C GLY A 126 13.14 6.34 -6.55
N PHE A 127 12.07 5.99 -7.28
CA PHE A 127 11.03 6.93 -7.70
C PHE A 127 9.68 6.24 -7.80
N LEU A 128 8.74 6.68 -6.99
CA LEU A 128 7.35 6.21 -7.01
C LEU A 128 6.41 7.41 -7.11
N LYS A 129 5.60 7.45 -8.16
CA LYS A 129 4.56 8.46 -8.34
C LYS A 129 3.30 8.07 -7.59
N ILE A 130 2.70 9.03 -6.90
CA ILE A 130 1.48 8.83 -6.11
C ILE A 130 0.25 9.18 -6.95
N TYR A 131 -0.75 8.29 -6.92
CA TYR A 131 -2.12 8.61 -7.34
C TYR A 131 -3.05 8.41 -6.16
N HIS A 132 -3.89 9.39 -5.86
CA HIS A 132 -4.94 9.27 -4.86
C HIS A 132 -6.19 8.66 -5.50
N ILE A 133 -6.63 7.50 -5.01
CA ILE A 133 -7.80 6.77 -5.50
C ILE A 133 -8.67 6.45 -4.28
N PRO A 134 -9.52 7.40 -3.83
CA PRO A 134 -10.40 7.18 -2.70
C PRO A 134 -11.53 6.20 -3.04
N GLY A 135 -12.14 5.64 -1.99
CA GLY A 135 -13.34 4.82 -2.10
C GLY A 135 -13.27 3.49 -1.35
N HIS A 136 -12.12 2.82 -1.26
CA HIS A 136 -11.90 1.78 -0.26
C HIS A 136 -11.70 2.43 1.13
N SER A 137 -10.84 3.41 1.21
CA SER A 137 -10.75 4.41 2.27
C SER A 137 -10.68 5.80 1.65
N PRO A 138 -10.95 6.88 2.40
CA PRO A 138 -10.85 8.24 1.88
C PRO A 138 -9.44 8.63 1.43
N GLY A 139 -8.42 8.08 2.08
CA GLY A 139 -7.02 8.37 1.81
C GLY A 139 -6.28 7.32 1.01
N SER A 140 -6.97 6.39 0.34
CA SER A 140 -6.31 5.35 -0.45
C SER A 140 -5.44 5.95 -1.55
N ILE A 141 -4.13 5.60 -1.54
CA ILE A 141 -3.16 5.99 -2.57
C ILE A 141 -2.55 4.76 -3.22
N VAL A 142 -2.11 4.91 -4.45
CA VAL A 142 -1.34 3.91 -5.18
C VAL A 142 0.03 4.47 -5.56
N LEU A 143 1.04 3.60 -5.60
CA LEU A 143 2.43 3.98 -5.86
C LEU A 143 2.89 3.36 -7.18
N HIS A 144 3.15 4.19 -8.17
CA HIS A 144 3.47 3.76 -9.52
C HIS A 144 4.94 4.02 -9.89
N SER A 145 5.61 2.98 -10.34
CA SER A 145 6.90 3.06 -11.01
C SER A 145 6.72 2.81 -12.51
N ALA A 146 6.77 3.87 -13.30
CA ALA A 146 6.67 3.77 -14.76
C ALA A 146 7.88 3.05 -15.36
N GLU A 147 9.08 3.29 -14.82
CA GLU A 147 10.32 2.66 -15.27
C GLU A 147 10.31 1.14 -15.09
N GLN A 148 9.77 0.66 -13.96
CA GLN A 148 9.69 -0.78 -13.67
C GLN A 148 8.37 -1.40 -14.14
N ASN A 149 7.49 -0.59 -14.74
CA ASN A 149 6.17 -0.99 -15.20
C ASN A 149 5.35 -1.73 -14.12
N ARG A 150 5.33 -1.17 -12.89
CA ARG A 150 4.69 -1.74 -11.70
C ARG A 150 3.90 -0.69 -10.94
N VAL A 151 2.76 -1.09 -10.37
CA VAL A 151 1.95 -0.23 -9.49
C VAL A 151 1.52 -1.01 -8.25
N ILE A 152 1.86 -0.51 -7.05
CA ILE A 152 1.35 -1.00 -5.77
C ILE A 152 0.04 -0.29 -5.52
N VAL A 153 -1.04 -1.05 -5.35
CA VAL A 153 -2.39 -0.50 -5.33
C VAL A 153 -3.08 -0.60 -3.96
N GLY A 154 -2.44 -1.22 -2.96
CA GLY A 154 -3.13 -1.52 -1.70
C GLY A 154 -4.46 -2.22 -1.98
N ASP A 155 -5.50 -1.78 -1.32
CA ASP A 155 -6.84 -2.36 -1.43
C ASP A 155 -7.76 -1.66 -2.44
N VAL A 156 -7.18 -0.89 -3.36
CA VAL A 156 -7.94 -0.27 -4.46
C VAL A 156 -8.43 -1.33 -5.45
N MET A 157 -7.57 -2.25 -5.85
CA MET A 157 -7.91 -3.28 -6.85
C MET A 157 -7.17 -4.58 -6.58
N PHE A 158 -7.88 -5.70 -6.72
CA PHE A 158 -7.35 -7.05 -6.62
C PHE A 158 -7.50 -7.82 -7.93
N ARG A 159 -6.92 -8.99 -7.99
CA ARG A 159 -7.10 -9.89 -9.11
C ARG A 159 -8.58 -10.30 -9.25
N THR A 160 -9.25 -9.79 -10.29
CA THR A 160 -10.69 -9.97 -10.58
C THR A 160 -11.65 -9.42 -9.52
N SER A 161 -11.18 -8.46 -8.70
CA SER A 161 -12.00 -7.81 -7.66
C SER A 161 -11.55 -6.37 -7.45
N VAL A 162 -12.27 -5.65 -6.59
CA VAL A 162 -11.91 -4.32 -6.06
C VAL A 162 -12.05 -4.31 -4.56
N GLY A 163 -11.49 -3.31 -3.89
CA GLY A 163 -11.63 -3.12 -2.46
C GLY A 163 -13.10 -2.97 -2.05
N ARG A 164 -13.41 -3.44 -0.82
CA ARG A 164 -14.72 -3.20 -0.21
C ARG A 164 -14.91 -1.71 0.06
N THR A 165 -16.15 -1.26 0.03
CA THR A 165 -16.50 0.16 0.20
C THR A 165 -17.57 0.39 1.26
N ASP A 166 -17.83 -0.62 2.08
CA ASP A 166 -18.84 -0.62 3.15
C ASP A 166 -18.27 -0.27 4.53
N LEU A 167 -16.97 0.03 4.61
CA LEU A 167 -16.31 0.51 5.81
C LEU A 167 -16.42 2.05 5.94
N PRO A 168 -16.19 2.62 7.14
CA PRO A 168 -16.27 4.07 7.34
C PRO A 168 -15.42 4.87 6.35
N GLY A 169 -16.06 5.75 5.60
CA GLY A 169 -15.45 6.57 4.55
C GLY A 169 -15.36 5.90 3.18
N GLY A 170 -15.87 4.67 3.04
CA GLY A 170 -15.93 3.97 1.77
C GLY A 170 -16.96 4.58 0.80
N ASP A 171 -16.64 4.54 -0.50
CA ASP A 171 -17.49 5.02 -1.61
C ASP A 171 -17.18 4.24 -2.88
N TYR A 172 -18.17 3.46 -3.32
CA TYR A 172 -18.00 2.58 -4.49
C TYR A 172 -17.80 3.37 -5.80
N ASP A 173 -18.56 4.44 -5.98
CA ASP A 173 -18.51 5.20 -7.24
C ASP A 173 -17.17 5.95 -7.37
N LEU A 174 -16.66 6.50 -6.27
CA LEU A 174 -15.32 7.12 -6.23
C LEU A 174 -14.22 6.09 -6.52
N LEU A 175 -14.32 4.88 -5.94
CA LEU A 175 -13.34 3.83 -6.17
C LEU A 175 -13.28 3.44 -7.65
N ILE A 176 -14.43 3.13 -8.27
CA ILE A 176 -14.49 2.72 -9.67
C ILE A 176 -14.05 3.86 -10.60
N ASP A 177 -14.48 5.08 -10.34
CA ASP A 177 -14.08 6.24 -11.13
C ASP A 177 -12.55 6.47 -11.07
N GLY A 178 -11.96 6.36 -9.88
CA GLY A 178 -10.52 6.47 -9.69
C GLY A 178 -9.73 5.37 -10.40
N ILE A 179 -10.19 4.10 -10.31
CA ILE A 179 -9.58 2.98 -11.04
C ILE A 179 -9.63 3.23 -12.54
N GLU A 180 -10.78 3.59 -13.09
CA GLU A 180 -10.94 3.82 -14.53
C GLU A 180 -10.08 4.97 -15.04
N LYS A 181 -10.06 6.11 -14.31
CA LYS A 181 -9.34 7.32 -14.74
C LYS A 181 -7.84 7.24 -14.55
N LYS A 182 -7.35 6.48 -13.57
CA LYS A 182 -5.93 6.48 -13.19
C LYS A 182 -5.24 5.15 -13.46
N LEU A 183 -5.81 4.00 -13.03
CA LEU A 183 -5.18 2.71 -13.24
C LEU A 183 -5.41 2.18 -14.65
N MET A 184 -6.64 2.25 -15.16
CA MET A 184 -6.95 1.73 -16.50
C MET A 184 -6.33 2.55 -17.64
N THR A 185 -5.69 3.67 -17.36
CA THR A 185 -4.91 4.45 -18.34
C THR A 185 -3.45 4.02 -18.43
N LEU A 186 -2.96 3.21 -17.47
CA LEU A 186 -1.59 2.70 -17.47
C LEU A 186 -1.35 1.70 -18.62
N PRO A 187 -0.09 1.45 -19.02
CA PRO A 187 0.23 0.46 -20.04
C PRO A 187 -0.38 -0.92 -19.72
N PRO A 188 -0.83 -1.67 -20.75
CA PRO A 188 -1.53 -2.94 -20.53
C PRO A 188 -0.76 -4.00 -19.75
N ASP A 189 0.56 -4.01 -19.91
CA ASP A 189 1.50 -4.93 -19.27
C ASP A 189 1.99 -4.48 -17.89
N THR A 190 1.49 -3.32 -17.40
CA THR A 190 1.81 -2.88 -16.03
C THR A 190 1.35 -3.92 -15.02
N ALA A 191 2.33 -4.42 -14.24
CA ALA A 191 2.05 -5.34 -13.13
C ALA A 191 1.36 -4.59 -11.99
N VAL A 192 0.27 -5.16 -11.49
CA VAL A 192 -0.53 -4.63 -10.38
C VAL A 192 -0.24 -5.45 -9.14
N LEU A 193 0.24 -4.79 -8.10
CA LEU A 193 0.67 -5.35 -6.83
C LEU A 193 -0.36 -4.97 -5.75
N PRO A 194 -1.32 -5.87 -5.44
CA PRO A 194 -2.41 -5.56 -4.50
C PRO A 194 -1.99 -5.70 -3.03
N GLY A 195 -2.79 -5.13 -2.12
CA GLY A 195 -2.62 -5.30 -0.68
C GLY A 195 -2.82 -6.75 -0.21
N HIS A 196 -3.70 -7.50 -0.86
CA HIS A 196 -3.95 -8.91 -0.57
C HIS A 196 -3.97 -9.75 -1.84
N GLY A 197 -3.59 -11.03 -1.69
CA GLY A 197 -3.65 -12.01 -2.75
C GLY A 197 -2.59 -11.82 -3.85
N PRO A 198 -2.78 -12.46 -5.00
CA PRO A 198 -1.74 -12.53 -6.01
C PRO A 198 -1.67 -11.30 -6.92
N GLU A 199 -0.47 -11.05 -7.45
CA GLU A 199 -0.20 -10.09 -8.52
C GLU A 199 -1.12 -10.29 -9.73
N THR A 200 -1.49 -9.20 -10.41
CA THR A 200 -2.26 -9.19 -11.65
C THR A 200 -1.66 -8.19 -12.65
N SER A 201 -2.39 -7.81 -13.70
CA SER A 201 -1.97 -6.79 -14.65
C SER A 201 -3.14 -5.94 -15.14
N ILE A 202 -2.85 -4.73 -15.59
CA ILE A 202 -3.85 -3.81 -16.14
C ILE A 202 -4.64 -4.47 -17.28
N ASN A 203 -3.97 -5.18 -18.19
CA ASN A 203 -4.65 -5.87 -19.30
C ASN A 203 -5.58 -6.98 -18.82
N ARG A 204 -5.16 -7.74 -17.80
CA ARG A 204 -6.00 -8.80 -17.23
C ARG A 204 -7.26 -8.20 -16.60
N GLU A 205 -7.09 -7.16 -15.78
CA GLU A 205 -8.22 -6.56 -15.07
C GLU A 205 -9.19 -5.86 -16.02
N ARG A 206 -8.72 -5.17 -17.07
CA ARG A 206 -9.59 -4.64 -18.13
C ARG A 206 -10.47 -5.73 -18.77
N LYS A 207 -9.94 -6.95 -18.92
CA LYS A 207 -10.64 -8.03 -19.61
C LYS A 207 -11.57 -8.82 -18.71
N PHE A 208 -11.16 -9.06 -17.47
CA PHE A 208 -11.77 -10.08 -16.62
C PHE A 208 -12.35 -9.56 -15.32
N ASN A 209 -12.03 -8.33 -14.89
CA ASN A 209 -12.56 -7.78 -13.65
C ASN A 209 -14.05 -7.44 -13.84
N PRO A 210 -14.98 -8.10 -13.11
CA PRO A 210 -16.42 -7.89 -13.31
C PRO A 210 -16.87 -6.50 -12.87
N PHE A 211 -16.16 -5.84 -11.96
CA PHE A 211 -16.49 -4.52 -11.43
C PHE A 211 -16.18 -3.39 -12.42
N LEU A 212 -15.28 -3.61 -13.37
CA LEU A 212 -14.87 -2.64 -14.38
C LEU A 212 -15.65 -2.77 -15.71
N LYS A 213 -16.50 -3.79 -15.85
CA LYS A 213 -17.24 -4.06 -17.08
C LYS A 213 -18.61 -3.38 -17.18
N ASN A 214 -19.13 -2.75 -16.13
CA ASN A 214 -20.54 -2.41 -16.01
C ASN A 214 -20.90 -0.94 -16.23
N LYS A 215 -20.02 -0.08 -16.75
CA LYS A 215 -20.51 1.17 -17.35
C LYS A 215 -20.95 0.92 -18.79
N LYS A 216 -22.23 0.53 -18.98
CA LYS A 216 -22.89 0.75 -20.26
C LYS A 216 -22.76 2.25 -20.56
N THR A 217 -22.05 2.57 -21.63
CA THR A 217 -22.12 3.88 -22.29
C THR A 217 -23.58 4.19 -22.50
N THR A 218 -24.19 5.05 -21.69
CA THR A 218 -25.44 5.73 -21.97
C THR A 218 -25.14 6.98 -22.75
#